data_67daca1ac9bb3866b657ff6c06504042
#
_entry.id   67daca1ac9bb3866b657ff6c06504042
#
_cell.length_a   1.000
_cell.length_b   1.000
_cell.length_c   1.000
_cell.angle_alpha   90.00
_cell.angle_beta   90.00
_cell.angle_gamma   90.00
#
_symmetry.space_group_name_H-M   'P 1'
#
loop_
_entity.id
_entity.type
_entity.pdbx_description
1 polymer ?
#
loop_
_entity_poly.entity_id
_entity_poly.type
_entity_poly.pdbx_seq_one_letter_code
_entity_poly.pdbx_strand_id
1 'polypeptide(L)'
;MEFKVPQPMTQRPIYTLPENPTIRQLRETAVKAMRDMLTIQWSTGKEIRYNKKGAVSGKNYYHDPGQLYCGLPYADGQTNLYVWLEHYNMETGEMTFDGDGVWLNDHLGNTCAGSLMWGWSAVCRSLTGVFINYNMVKKYGVLPVGDYKYNTDITTYYDHKTRDICDENGQEKMFECYAQIQLGDGITSTTTLHTMMSIIDAVVVRDENGKIDGEQSYITLQDQAAGKGKEFRTEEHDGLIYNYSGKINFHAPFNWLWEKAYIPITTAELQGLIPYEKAWVNFAGAGITVEQLIGGVFQSNYPMCLIKTFATDAQGNKTLLHKRYFNRGDVGTGRARAYRIISDDQEAFQAAVAKLPSGEYTLSAEVTVATGEIFTPVSFSYSK
;
A
#
# COMPACT_ATOMS: atom_id res chain seq x y z
N MET A 1 -20.25 -1.80 4.92
CA MET A 1 -19.80 -0.39 5.11
C MET A 1 -20.34 0.40 3.94
N GLU A 2 -21.19 1.38 4.20
CA GLU A 2 -21.83 2.16 3.13
C GLU A 2 -20.78 3.05 2.45
N PHE A 3 -20.79 3.08 1.11
CA PHE A 3 -19.88 3.93 0.35
C PHE A 3 -20.34 5.40 0.50
N LYS A 4 -19.44 6.22 1.00
CA LYS A 4 -19.67 7.67 1.00
C LYS A 4 -19.08 8.27 -0.26
N VAL A 5 -19.72 9.33 -0.76
CA VAL A 5 -19.18 10.16 -1.85
C VAL A 5 -17.70 10.46 -1.55
N PRO A 6 -16.80 10.34 -2.54
CA PRO A 6 -15.39 10.67 -2.35
C PRO A 6 -15.23 12.07 -1.78
N GLN A 7 -14.30 12.22 -0.86
CA GLN A 7 -14.00 13.51 -0.23
C GLN A 7 -12.51 13.80 -0.29
N PRO A 8 -12.09 15.05 -0.39
CA PRO A 8 -10.70 15.41 -0.18
C PRO A 8 -10.22 14.90 1.16
N MET A 9 -9.00 14.43 1.22
CA MET A 9 -8.38 14.02 2.47
C MET A 9 -7.86 15.28 3.19
N THR A 10 -8.49 15.66 4.27
CA THR A 10 -8.16 16.87 5.05
C THR A 10 -7.19 16.59 6.20
N GLN A 11 -6.93 15.32 6.49
CA GLN A 11 -6.01 14.88 7.54
C GLN A 11 -5.28 13.63 7.11
N ARG A 12 -4.00 13.56 7.46
CA ARG A 12 -3.21 12.35 7.27
C ARG A 12 -3.77 11.22 8.14
N PRO A 13 -4.12 10.07 7.56
CA PRO A 13 -4.64 8.96 8.35
C PRO A 13 -3.54 8.33 9.20
N ILE A 14 -3.93 7.91 10.40
CA ILE A 14 -3.10 7.11 11.31
C ILE A 14 -3.92 5.88 11.69
N TYR A 15 -3.35 4.71 11.48
CA TYR A 15 -4.01 3.42 11.72
C TYR A 15 -3.57 2.82 13.07
N THR A 16 -3.70 3.63 14.13
CA THR A 16 -3.40 3.17 15.50
C THR A 16 -4.52 2.29 16.03
N LEU A 17 -4.12 1.23 16.72
CA LEU A 17 -5.00 0.28 17.38
C LEU A 17 -4.74 0.28 18.90
N PRO A 18 -5.70 -0.17 19.72
CA PRO A 18 -5.44 -0.40 21.14
C PRO A 18 -4.32 -1.41 21.32
N GLU A 19 -3.81 -1.53 22.54
CA GLU A 19 -2.66 -2.42 22.84
C GLU A 19 -2.94 -3.89 22.53
N ASN A 20 -4.18 -4.32 22.78
CA ASN A 20 -4.65 -5.68 22.50
C ASN A 20 -5.90 -5.63 21.58
N PRO A 21 -5.73 -5.35 20.28
CA PRO A 21 -6.84 -5.28 19.37
C PRO A 21 -7.42 -6.69 19.11
N THR A 22 -8.70 -6.76 18.87
CA THR A 22 -9.32 -7.97 18.34
C THR A 22 -8.89 -8.19 16.89
N ILE A 23 -8.94 -9.44 16.43
CA ILE A 23 -8.70 -9.78 15.01
C ILE A 23 -9.63 -8.96 14.09
N ARG A 24 -10.89 -8.76 14.50
CA ARG A 24 -11.85 -7.94 13.75
C ARG A 24 -11.36 -6.50 13.56
N GLN A 25 -10.83 -5.89 14.61
CA GLN A 25 -10.26 -4.53 14.52
C GLN A 25 -9.05 -4.44 13.60
N LEU A 26 -8.16 -5.46 13.62
CA LEU A 26 -7.05 -5.55 12.66
C LEU A 26 -7.56 -5.60 11.23
N ARG A 27 -8.55 -6.46 10.95
CA ARG A 27 -9.15 -6.64 9.63
C ARG A 27 -9.85 -5.36 9.14
N GLU A 28 -10.64 -4.72 9.97
CA GLU A 28 -11.32 -3.45 9.65
C GLU A 28 -10.32 -2.34 9.35
N THR A 29 -9.21 -2.30 10.09
CA THR A 29 -8.15 -1.30 9.88
C THR A 29 -7.39 -1.56 8.57
N ALA A 30 -7.09 -2.81 8.23
CA ALA A 30 -6.48 -3.16 6.95
C ALA A 30 -7.38 -2.77 5.75
N VAL A 31 -8.68 -3.07 5.86
CA VAL A 31 -9.67 -2.66 4.84
C VAL A 31 -9.73 -1.15 4.72
N LYS A 32 -9.76 -0.43 5.86
CA LYS A 32 -9.77 1.04 5.86
C LYS A 32 -8.51 1.60 5.21
N ALA A 33 -7.34 1.07 5.54
CA ALA A 33 -6.07 1.55 4.99
C ALA A 33 -6.00 1.40 3.46
N MET A 34 -6.45 0.26 2.92
CA MET A 34 -6.57 0.09 1.47
C MET A 34 -7.66 1.01 0.90
N ARG A 35 -8.81 1.14 1.58
CA ARG A 35 -9.91 2.01 1.16
C ARG A 35 -9.49 3.47 1.04
N ASP A 36 -8.72 3.98 1.98
CA ASP A 36 -8.23 5.35 1.96
C ASP A 36 -7.38 5.62 0.69
N MET A 37 -6.58 4.65 0.23
CA MET A 37 -5.85 4.75 -1.04
C MET A 37 -6.76 4.70 -2.28
N LEU A 38 -7.89 4.01 -2.19
CA LEU A 38 -8.83 3.83 -3.31
C LEU A 38 -9.86 4.95 -3.43
N THR A 39 -10.04 5.75 -2.38
CA THR A 39 -11.13 6.73 -2.31
C THR A 39 -10.67 8.17 -2.08
N ILE A 40 -9.37 8.41 -1.94
CA ILE A 40 -8.87 9.79 -1.86
C ILE A 40 -9.26 10.55 -3.12
N GLN A 41 -10.02 11.64 -2.93
CA GLN A 41 -10.38 12.54 -4.02
C GLN A 41 -9.22 13.50 -4.31
N TRP A 42 -8.96 13.74 -5.58
CA TRP A 42 -7.96 14.70 -5.99
C TRP A 42 -8.25 15.29 -7.37
N SER A 43 -7.64 16.41 -7.65
CA SER A 43 -7.61 17.06 -8.96
C SER A 43 -6.18 17.46 -9.29
N THR A 44 -5.97 17.97 -10.50
CA THR A 44 -4.68 18.51 -10.92
C THR A 44 -4.87 19.79 -11.71
N GLY A 45 -4.00 20.79 -11.52
CA GLY A 45 -3.95 22.01 -12.31
C GLY A 45 -3.20 21.87 -13.64
N LYS A 46 -2.54 20.71 -13.86
CA LYS A 46 -1.75 20.43 -15.07
C LYS A 46 -2.12 19.05 -15.61
N GLU A 47 -1.99 18.86 -16.93
CA GLU A 47 -2.09 17.52 -17.51
C GLU A 47 -0.97 16.61 -16.96
N ILE A 48 -1.36 15.43 -16.49
CA ILE A 48 -0.44 14.40 -16.02
C ILE A 48 -0.48 13.25 -17.01
N ARG A 49 0.67 12.90 -17.55
CA ARG A 49 0.85 11.79 -18.46
C ARG A 49 1.66 10.70 -17.81
N TYR A 50 1.08 9.52 -17.71
CA TYR A 50 1.79 8.31 -17.37
C TYR A 50 2.30 7.67 -18.64
N ASN A 51 3.61 7.64 -18.81
CA ASN A 51 4.22 6.83 -19.86
C ASN A 51 4.78 5.57 -19.19
N LYS A 52 4.13 4.46 -19.42
CA LYS A 52 4.55 3.17 -18.92
C LYS A 52 5.72 2.65 -19.75
N LYS A 53 6.94 3.17 -19.54
CA LYS A 53 8.17 2.56 -20.07
C LYS A 53 8.34 1.19 -19.43
N GLY A 54 8.22 0.12 -20.23
CA GLY A 54 8.47 -1.25 -19.79
C GLY A 54 7.28 -2.00 -19.21
N ALA A 55 6.13 -1.41 -19.10
CA ALA A 55 4.97 -2.15 -18.66
C ALA A 55 4.32 -2.97 -19.79
N VAL A 56 3.90 -4.18 -19.42
CA VAL A 56 3.30 -5.20 -20.28
C VAL A 56 2.11 -4.70 -21.12
N SER A 57 1.54 -3.55 -20.83
CA SER A 57 0.34 -3.05 -21.50
C SER A 57 0.54 -1.90 -22.49
N GLY A 58 1.69 -1.25 -22.53
CA GLY A 58 1.97 -0.13 -23.46
C GLY A 58 0.95 1.04 -23.41
N LYS A 59 0.16 1.14 -22.32
CA LYS A 59 -0.92 2.10 -22.21
C LYS A 59 -0.45 3.37 -21.52
N ASN A 60 -0.78 4.50 -22.11
CA ASN A 60 -0.62 5.80 -21.50
C ASN A 60 -1.87 6.13 -20.69
N TYR A 61 -1.71 6.56 -19.45
CA TYR A 61 -2.79 7.12 -18.64
C TYR A 61 -2.65 8.63 -18.62
N TYR A 62 -3.76 9.32 -18.80
CA TYR A 62 -3.82 10.77 -18.79
C TYR A 62 -4.75 11.22 -17.68
N HIS A 63 -4.32 12.25 -16.94
CA HIS A 63 -5.17 12.96 -16.00
C HIS A 63 -5.23 14.41 -16.48
N ASP A 64 -6.42 14.83 -16.88
CA ASP A 64 -6.65 16.15 -17.41
C ASP A 64 -6.88 17.17 -16.28
N PRO A 65 -6.43 18.44 -16.46
CA PRO A 65 -6.68 19.48 -15.46
C PRO A 65 -8.16 19.70 -15.19
N GLY A 66 -8.48 19.98 -13.93
CA GLY A 66 -9.85 20.30 -13.50
C GLY A 66 -10.81 19.12 -13.45
N GLN A 67 -10.36 17.91 -13.76
CA GLN A 67 -11.14 16.69 -13.55
C GLN A 67 -10.97 16.19 -12.11
N LEU A 68 -12.03 15.58 -11.56
CA LEU A 68 -11.98 14.90 -10.26
C LEU A 68 -11.60 13.43 -10.44
N TYR A 69 -10.62 13.01 -9.69
CA TYR A 69 -10.14 11.64 -9.64
C TYR A 69 -10.37 11.04 -8.26
N CYS A 70 -10.54 9.74 -8.22
CA CYS A 70 -10.75 8.99 -6.99
C CYS A 70 -9.78 7.81 -6.91
N GLY A 71 -8.99 7.79 -5.85
CA GLY A 71 -7.96 6.80 -5.60
C GLY A 71 -6.62 7.13 -6.28
N LEU A 72 -5.55 6.51 -5.76
CA LEU A 72 -4.22 6.65 -6.33
C LEU A 72 -4.21 6.16 -7.78
N PRO A 73 -3.45 6.78 -8.68
CA PRO A 73 -3.31 6.28 -10.05
C PRO A 73 -2.79 4.83 -10.09
N TYR A 74 -3.17 4.09 -11.12
CA TYR A 74 -2.60 2.76 -11.35
C TYR A 74 -1.22 2.87 -12.00
N ALA A 75 -0.16 2.59 -11.25
CA ALA A 75 1.22 2.67 -11.72
C ALA A 75 2.15 1.70 -11.00
N ASP A 76 3.26 1.33 -11.64
CA ASP A 76 4.22 0.35 -11.10
C ASP A 76 5.06 0.87 -9.91
N GLY A 77 4.94 2.16 -9.56
CA GLY A 77 5.65 2.80 -8.47
C GLY A 77 5.35 2.24 -7.07
N GLN A 78 4.24 1.51 -6.93
CA GLN A 78 3.78 0.90 -5.67
C GLN A 78 3.84 1.88 -4.49
N THR A 79 3.40 3.10 -4.75
CA THR A 79 3.44 4.21 -3.80
C THR A 79 2.47 3.95 -2.66
N ASN A 80 2.94 4.13 -1.44
CA ASN A 80 2.06 4.17 -0.28
C ASN A 80 1.35 5.53 -0.19
N LEU A 81 0.30 5.57 0.63
CA LEU A 81 -0.50 6.79 0.80
C LEU A 81 0.34 7.97 1.32
N TYR A 82 1.31 7.73 2.20
CA TYR A 82 2.08 8.81 2.84
C TYR A 82 3.05 9.50 1.88
N VAL A 83 3.62 8.76 0.93
CA VAL A 83 4.40 9.35 -0.16
C VAL A 83 3.50 10.12 -1.12
N TRP A 84 2.29 9.62 -1.42
CA TRP A 84 1.30 10.33 -2.21
C TRP A 84 0.94 11.68 -1.57
N LEU A 85 0.71 11.70 -0.26
CA LEU A 85 0.34 12.90 0.49
C LEU A 85 1.44 13.98 0.54
N GLU A 86 2.70 13.66 0.22
CA GLU A 86 3.77 14.66 0.06
C GLU A 86 3.55 15.58 -1.15
N HIS A 87 2.72 15.16 -2.09
CA HIS A 87 2.40 15.88 -3.32
C HIS A 87 0.93 16.35 -3.35
N TYR A 88 0.21 16.17 -2.27
CA TYR A 88 -1.21 16.45 -2.16
C TYR A 88 -1.46 17.63 -1.24
N ASN A 89 -2.17 18.64 -1.74
CA ASN A 89 -2.63 19.75 -0.90
C ASN A 89 -3.91 19.37 -0.18
N MET A 90 -3.83 19.19 1.13
CA MET A 90 -4.97 18.77 1.97
C MET A 90 -6.06 19.84 2.11
N GLU A 91 -5.78 21.11 1.79
CA GLU A 91 -6.77 22.19 1.84
C GLU A 91 -7.61 22.24 0.56
N THR A 92 -6.98 22.02 -0.59
CA THR A 92 -7.62 22.16 -1.90
C THR A 92 -7.98 20.83 -2.57
N GLY A 93 -7.38 19.72 -2.12
CA GLY A 93 -7.50 18.43 -2.80
C GLY A 93 -6.71 18.36 -4.10
N GLU A 94 -5.84 19.32 -4.36
CA GLU A 94 -5.06 19.38 -5.58
C GLU A 94 -3.70 18.71 -5.42
N MET A 95 -3.28 17.97 -6.43
CA MET A 95 -1.94 17.42 -6.52
C MET A 95 -0.96 18.50 -6.95
N THR A 96 0.06 18.74 -6.15
CA THR A 96 1.15 19.67 -6.43
C THR A 96 2.35 18.89 -6.97
N PHE A 97 2.76 19.24 -8.21
CA PHE A 97 3.85 18.55 -8.88
C PHE A 97 4.97 19.51 -9.20
N ASP A 98 6.17 19.19 -8.74
CA ASP A 98 7.38 19.89 -9.14
C ASP A 98 7.84 19.35 -10.50
N GLY A 99 7.81 20.19 -11.56
CA GLY A 99 8.34 19.87 -12.89
C GLY A 99 7.31 19.80 -14.02
N ASP A 100 7.77 19.44 -15.21
CA ASP A 100 7.06 19.55 -16.49
C ASP A 100 5.95 18.50 -16.75
N GLY A 101 5.37 17.90 -15.75
CA GLY A 101 4.21 17.00 -15.89
C GLY A 101 4.51 15.62 -16.49
N VAL A 102 5.76 15.25 -16.70
CA VAL A 102 6.20 13.95 -17.27
C VAL A 102 6.92 13.09 -16.23
N TRP A 103 6.43 13.01 -15.03
CA TRP A 103 7.28 12.55 -13.96
C TRP A 103 6.87 11.28 -13.24
N LEU A 104 5.73 10.77 -13.53
CA LEU A 104 5.20 9.67 -12.76
C LEU A 104 5.55 8.29 -13.30
N ASN A 105 6.54 8.21 -14.15
CA ASN A 105 6.87 6.97 -14.81
C ASN A 105 7.17 5.84 -13.85
N ASP A 106 7.70 6.15 -12.65
CA ASP A 106 8.16 5.10 -11.76
C ASP A 106 7.84 5.33 -10.27
N HIS A 107 7.20 6.43 -9.86
CA HIS A 107 7.23 6.82 -8.46
C HIS A 107 5.91 7.11 -7.76
N LEU A 108 4.84 7.49 -8.46
CA LEU A 108 3.55 7.77 -7.82
C LEU A 108 2.42 6.98 -8.47
N GLY A 109 1.75 6.21 -7.68
CA GLY A 109 0.66 5.34 -8.06
C GLY A 109 0.85 3.93 -7.52
N ASN A 110 -0.15 3.11 -7.64
CA ASN A 110 -0.13 1.78 -7.06
C ASN A 110 -0.72 0.73 -7.99
N THR A 111 -0.37 -0.52 -7.79
CA THR A 111 -0.95 -1.66 -8.47
C THR A 111 -1.99 -2.35 -7.59
N CYS A 112 -2.71 -3.31 -8.14
CA CYS A 112 -3.65 -4.13 -7.38
C CYS A 112 -2.96 -4.84 -6.20
N ALA A 113 -1.80 -5.46 -6.44
CA ALA A 113 -1.01 -6.13 -5.42
C ALA A 113 -0.41 -5.15 -4.41
N GLY A 114 0.11 -4.01 -4.88
CA GLY A 114 0.66 -2.98 -4.01
C GLY A 114 -0.38 -2.39 -3.05
N SER A 115 -1.60 -2.13 -3.52
CA SER A 115 -2.68 -1.60 -2.69
C SER A 115 -3.10 -2.60 -1.60
N LEU A 116 -3.22 -3.90 -1.93
CA LEU A 116 -3.46 -4.94 -0.95
C LEU A 116 -2.35 -4.98 0.11
N MET A 117 -1.08 -4.95 -0.32
CA MET A 117 0.08 -4.99 0.57
C MET A 117 0.14 -3.79 1.51
N TRP A 118 -0.07 -2.58 1.00
CA TRP A 118 -0.06 -1.39 1.84
C TRP A 118 -1.25 -1.36 2.80
N GLY A 119 -2.42 -1.87 2.39
CA GLY A 119 -3.56 -2.09 3.28
C GLY A 119 -3.19 -3.00 4.45
N TRP A 120 -2.61 -4.17 4.16
CA TRP A 120 -2.14 -5.10 5.19
C TRP A 120 -0.97 -4.53 6.01
N SER A 121 -0.04 -3.81 5.39
CA SER A 121 1.13 -3.24 6.08
C SER A 121 0.76 -2.22 7.15
N ALA A 122 -0.46 -1.68 7.13
CA ALA A 122 -0.95 -0.81 8.20
C ALA A 122 -1.16 -1.54 9.54
N VAL A 123 -1.28 -2.88 9.53
CA VAL A 123 -1.55 -3.69 10.74
C VAL A 123 -0.69 -4.94 10.84
N CYS A 124 -0.05 -5.37 9.75
CA CYS A 124 0.70 -6.62 9.69
C CYS A 124 2.21 -6.35 9.61
N ARG A 125 2.93 -6.71 10.65
CA ARG A 125 4.39 -6.61 10.73
C ARG A 125 5.13 -7.82 10.14
N SER A 126 4.45 -8.95 9.99
CA SER A 126 5.05 -10.18 9.43
C SER A 126 5.30 -10.13 7.93
N LEU A 127 4.67 -9.19 7.23
CA LEU A 127 4.90 -9.01 5.80
C LEU A 127 6.34 -8.56 5.56
N THR A 128 7.12 -9.40 4.88
CA THR A 128 8.55 -9.17 4.62
C THR A 128 8.83 -8.63 3.22
N GLY A 129 7.81 -8.44 2.40
CA GLY A 129 7.90 -7.85 1.08
C GLY A 129 6.65 -7.07 0.75
N VAL A 130 6.77 -6.11 -0.15
CA VAL A 130 5.67 -5.26 -0.62
C VAL A 130 5.13 -5.75 -1.97
N PHE A 131 5.69 -6.83 -2.48
CA PHE A 131 5.30 -7.39 -3.76
C PHE A 131 4.64 -8.75 -3.56
N ILE A 132 3.32 -8.79 -3.63
CA ILE A 132 2.59 -10.06 -3.79
C ILE A 132 2.65 -10.42 -5.27
N ASN A 133 3.58 -11.27 -5.62
CA ASN A 133 3.45 -12.02 -6.84
C ASN A 133 2.41 -13.11 -6.64
N TYR A 134 1.67 -13.38 -7.65
CA TYR A 134 0.51 -14.25 -7.73
C TYR A 134 0.74 -15.69 -7.21
N ASN A 135 1.98 -16.07 -6.93
CA ASN A 135 2.39 -17.42 -6.57
C ASN A 135 3.00 -17.52 -5.17
N MET A 136 2.79 -16.54 -4.30
CA MET A 136 3.58 -16.43 -3.08
C MET A 136 2.85 -16.80 -1.79
N VAL A 137 1.95 -17.75 -1.85
CA VAL A 137 1.44 -18.37 -0.63
C VAL A 137 2.64 -18.93 0.17
N LYS A 138 2.72 -18.57 1.46
CA LYS A 138 3.86 -18.79 2.38
C LYS A 138 5.14 -18.01 2.09
N LYS A 139 5.14 -17.12 1.13
CA LYS A 139 6.27 -16.21 0.93
C LYS A 139 5.90 -14.82 1.40
N TYR A 140 6.85 -14.09 1.97
CA TYR A 140 6.64 -12.74 2.48
C TYR A 140 5.56 -12.58 3.57
N GLY A 141 5.23 -13.63 4.31
CA GLY A 141 4.21 -13.59 5.37
C GLY A 141 2.77 -13.78 4.88
N VAL A 142 2.59 -14.12 3.61
CA VAL A 142 1.26 -14.45 3.04
C VAL A 142 0.94 -15.92 3.32
N LEU A 143 -0.31 -16.19 3.74
CA LEU A 143 -0.82 -17.51 4.08
C LEU A 143 -2.10 -17.82 3.27
N PRO A 144 -2.43 -19.11 3.06
CA PRO A 144 -3.71 -19.48 2.46
C PRO A 144 -4.86 -19.21 3.42
N VAL A 145 -6.05 -18.98 2.88
CA VAL A 145 -7.33 -19.11 3.61
C VAL A 145 -7.93 -20.45 3.24
N GLY A 146 -8.18 -21.28 4.26
CA GLY A 146 -8.56 -22.67 4.07
C GLY A 146 -7.35 -23.59 3.84
N ASP A 147 -7.63 -24.84 3.51
CA ASP A 147 -6.65 -25.94 3.44
C ASP A 147 -6.46 -26.48 2.02
N TYR A 148 -6.57 -25.62 1.00
CA TYR A 148 -6.28 -26.03 -0.38
C TYR A 148 -4.79 -26.37 -0.54
N LYS A 149 -4.52 -27.36 -1.39
CA LYS A 149 -3.15 -27.75 -1.74
C LYS A 149 -2.54 -26.72 -2.68
N TYR A 150 -1.28 -26.40 -2.44
CA TYR A 150 -0.47 -25.56 -3.31
C TYR A 150 1.00 -25.95 -3.20
N ASN A 151 1.77 -25.75 -4.25
CA ASN A 151 3.19 -26.06 -4.22
C ASN A 151 3.96 -24.97 -3.45
N THR A 152 4.79 -25.40 -2.50
CA THR A 152 5.64 -24.51 -1.70
C THR A 152 7.04 -24.30 -2.30
N ASP A 153 7.45 -25.13 -3.25
CA ASP A 153 8.79 -25.13 -3.86
C ASP A 153 8.86 -24.22 -5.08
N ILE A 154 8.16 -23.09 -5.02
CA ILE A 154 8.11 -22.13 -6.11
C ILE A 154 9.45 -21.42 -6.22
N THR A 155 10.20 -21.72 -7.27
CA THR A 155 11.48 -21.08 -7.57
C THR A 155 11.35 -19.92 -8.53
N THR A 156 10.34 -19.91 -9.39
CA THR A 156 10.13 -18.86 -10.39
C THR A 156 8.69 -18.35 -10.43
N TYR A 157 8.55 -17.10 -10.86
CA TYR A 157 7.29 -16.36 -10.98
C TYR A 157 6.27 -17.00 -11.93
N TYR A 158 6.75 -17.78 -12.92
CA TYR A 158 5.92 -18.29 -14.01
C TYR A 158 5.49 -19.74 -13.84
N ASP A 159 6.01 -20.46 -12.84
CA ASP A 159 5.87 -21.92 -12.75
C ASP A 159 4.58 -22.39 -12.10
N HIS A 160 3.80 -21.48 -11.46
CA HIS A 160 2.54 -21.84 -10.82
C HIS A 160 1.41 -20.90 -11.23
N LYS A 161 0.48 -21.47 -11.94
CA LYS A 161 -0.76 -20.79 -12.27
C LYS A 161 -1.80 -21.08 -11.18
N THR A 162 -2.49 -20.05 -10.73
CA THR A 162 -3.61 -20.24 -9.80
C THR A 162 -4.69 -21.16 -10.37
N ARG A 163 -4.80 -21.26 -11.71
CA ARG A 163 -5.66 -22.23 -12.37
C ARG A 163 -5.28 -23.67 -12.01
N ASP A 164 -4.00 -24.00 -12.05
CA ASP A 164 -3.52 -25.35 -11.72
C ASP A 164 -3.83 -25.69 -10.25
N ILE A 165 -3.67 -24.72 -9.34
CA ILE A 165 -4.06 -24.89 -7.92
C ILE A 165 -5.56 -25.14 -7.80
N CYS A 166 -6.39 -24.36 -8.47
CA CYS A 166 -7.84 -24.57 -8.46
C CYS A 166 -8.21 -25.95 -9.00
N ASP A 167 -7.67 -26.33 -10.14
CA ASP A 167 -8.00 -27.59 -10.81
C ASP A 167 -7.55 -28.82 -10.00
N GLU A 168 -6.37 -28.76 -9.34
CA GLU A 168 -5.90 -29.82 -8.44
C GLU A 168 -6.80 -30.02 -7.23
N ASN A 169 -7.35 -28.93 -6.67
CA ASN A 169 -8.21 -29.01 -5.50
C ASN A 169 -9.68 -29.30 -5.83
N GLY A 170 -10.12 -28.93 -7.02
CA GLY A 170 -11.51 -29.05 -7.45
C GLY A 170 -12.42 -27.95 -6.89
N GLN A 171 -13.53 -27.74 -7.60
CA GLN A 171 -14.46 -26.63 -7.33
C GLN A 171 -15.04 -26.65 -5.91
N GLU A 172 -15.48 -27.84 -5.46
CA GLU A 172 -16.13 -27.98 -4.14
C GLU A 172 -15.16 -27.62 -3.00
N LYS A 173 -13.91 -28.08 -3.10
CA LYS A 173 -12.87 -27.74 -2.12
C LYS A 173 -12.55 -26.25 -2.12
N MET A 174 -12.45 -25.65 -3.30
CA MET A 174 -12.20 -24.21 -3.40
C MET A 174 -13.38 -23.39 -2.86
N PHE A 175 -14.62 -23.83 -3.05
CA PHE A 175 -15.78 -23.18 -2.46
C PHE A 175 -15.76 -23.21 -0.94
N GLU A 176 -15.36 -24.34 -0.33
CA GLU A 176 -15.17 -24.42 1.13
C GLU A 176 -14.02 -23.52 1.62
N CYS A 177 -13.02 -23.26 0.80
CA CYS A 177 -11.99 -22.26 1.11
C CYS A 177 -12.52 -20.84 0.97
N TYR A 178 -13.29 -20.53 -0.07
CA TYR A 178 -13.93 -19.22 -0.24
C TYR A 178 -14.92 -18.92 0.90
N ALA A 179 -15.61 -19.93 1.40
CA ALA A 179 -16.52 -19.80 2.54
C ALA A 179 -15.83 -19.37 3.84
N GLN A 180 -14.51 -19.53 3.93
CA GLN A 180 -13.70 -19.11 5.09
C GLN A 180 -13.13 -17.71 4.95
N ILE A 181 -13.31 -17.05 3.80
CA ILE A 181 -12.84 -15.67 3.58
C ILE A 181 -13.53 -14.74 4.57
N GLN A 182 -12.75 -13.95 5.26
CA GLN A 182 -13.21 -12.90 6.14
C GLN A 182 -12.82 -11.52 5.59
N LEU A 183 -13.48 -10.49 6.09
CA LEU A 183 -13.12 -9.11 5.86
C LEU A 183 -11.60 -8.92 6.01
N GLY A 184 -10.98 -8.27 5.05
CA GLY A 184 -9.53 -7.98 5.03
C GLY A 184 -8.67 -9.09 4.41
N ASP A 185 -9.23 -10.28 4.14
CA ASP A 185 -8.51 -11.29 3.37
C ASP A 185 -8.37 -10.86 1.91
N GLY A 186 -7.32 -11.33 1.26
CA GLY A 186 -7.06 -11.09 -0.15
C GLY A 186 -7.48 -12.26 -1.03
N ILE A 187 -7.66 -11.98 -2.30
CA ILE A 187 -7.72 -12.99 -3.34
C ILE A 187 -6.75 -12.62 -4.45
N THR A 188 -6.15 -13.61 -5.09
CA THR A 188 -5.18 -13.40 -6.16
C THR A 188 -5.36 -14.41 -7.28
N SER A 189 -5.12 -13.99 -8.53
CA SER A 189 -5.22 -14.85 -9.71
C SER A 189 -4.13 -14.52 -10.72
N THR A 190 -3.41 -15.55 -11.18
CA THR A 190 -2.50 -15.45 -12.32
C THR A 190 -3.22 -15.46 -13.66
N THR A 191 -4.46 -15.94 -13.71
CA THR A 191 -5.29 -15.96 -14.93
C THR A 191 -5.73 -14.55 -15.31
N THR A 192 -6.13 -13.76 -14.33
CA THR A 192 -6.54 -12.37 -14.55
C THR A 192 -5.42 -11.37 -14.29
N LEU A 193 -4.28 -11.81 -13.77
CA LEU A 193 -3.17 -10.97 -13.31
C LEU A 193 -3.67 -9.89 -12.32
N HIS A 194 -4.49 -10.30 -11.36
CA HIS A 194 -5.17 -9.36 -10.49
C HIS A 194 -5.28 -9.84 -9.03
N THR A 195 -5.27 -8.88 -8.12
CA THR A 195 -5.36 -9.09 -6.67
C THR A 195 -6.36 -8.11 -6.09
N MET A 196 -7.20 -8.58 -5.15
CA MET A 196 -8.27 -7.79 -4.53
C MET A 196 -8.35 -8.11 -3.03
N MET A 197 -9.02 -7.25 -2.26
CA MET A 197 -9.27 -7.46 -0.83
C MET A 197 -10.76 -7.58 -0.56
N SER A 198 -11.16 -8.55 0.25
CA SER A 198 -12.54 -8.67 0.72
C SER A 198 -12.85 -7.58 1.75
N ILE A 199 -14.04 -6.98 1.62
CA ILE A 199 -14.55 -5.95 2.53
C ILE A 199 -15.70 -6.43 3.40
N ILE A 200 -16.05 -7.70 3.29
CA ILE A 200 -17.03 -8.42 4.12
C ILE A 200 -16.51 -9.82 4.39
N ASP A 201 -17.06 -10.47 5.40
CA ASP A 201 -16.97 -11.92 5.56
C ASP A 201 -17.77 -12.59 4.44
N ALA A 202 -17.38 -13.78 3.98
CA ALA A 202 -18.07 -14.48 2.90
C ALA A 202 -19.54 -14.74 3.28
N VAL A 203 -20.43 -14.46 2.34
CA VAL A 203 -21.85 -14.86 2.42
C VAL A 203 -21.99 -16.23 1.79
N VAL A 204 -22.40 -17.21 2.56
CA VAL A 204 -22.47 -18.61 2.13
C VAL A 204 -23.89 -19.09 2.11
N VAL A 205 -24.35 -19.55 0.97
CA VAL A 205 -25.64 -20.21 0.77
C VAL A 205 -25.39 -21.68 0.46
N ARG A 206 -26.11 -22.58 1.13
CA ARG A 206 -26.01 -24.03 0.90
C ARG A 206 -27.34 -24.57 0.47
N ASP A 207 -27.30 -25.57 -0.39
CA ASP A 207 -28.47 -26.33 -0.81
C ASP A 207 -28.97 -27.31 0.31
N GLU A 208 -30.02 -28.04 0.04
CA GLU A 208 -30.59 -29.02 0.96
C GLU A 208 -29.66 -30.18 1.32
N ASN A 209 -28.63 -30.44 0.52
CA ASN A 209 -27.59 -31.43 0.73
C ASN A 209 -26.35 -30.86 1.44
N GLY A 210 -26.39 -29.59 1.83
CA GLY A 210 -25.28 -28.89 2.48
C GLY A 210 -24.17 -28.43 1.53
N LYS A 211 -24.33 -28.61 0.20
CA LYS A 211 -23.38 -28.15 -0.83
C LYS A 211 -23.50 -26.65 -1.03
N ILE A 212 -22.36 -25.97 -1.19
CA ILE A 212 -22.34 -24.53 -1.42
C ILE A 212 -22.91 -24.22 -2.80
N ASP A 213 -23.90 -23.33 -2.84
CA ASP A 213 -24.40 -22.71 -4.06
C ASP A 213 -23.43 -21.59 -4.47
N GLY A 214 -22.64 -21.85 -5.51
CA GLY A 214 -21.61 -20.92 -5.94
C GLY A 214 -22.13 -19.69 -6.66
N GLU A 215 -23.39 -19.65 -7.07
CA GLU A 215 -24.03 -18.48 -7.68
C GLU A 215 -24.57 -17.53 -6.62
N GLN A 216 -25.16 -18.07 -5.55
CA GLN A 216 -25.73 -17.29 -4.45
C GLN A 216 -24.71 -16.96 -3.35
N SER A 217 -23.63 -17.74 -3.23
CA SER A 217 -22.53 -17.47 -2.29
C SER A 217 -21.56 -16.48 -2.89
N TYR A 218 -21.13 -15.49 -2.10
CA TYR A 218 -20.30 -14.40 -2.62
C TYR A 218 -19.42 -13.73 -1.56
N ILE A 219 -18.46 -12.97 -2.04
CA ILE A 219 -17.73 -11.93 -1.30
C ILE A 219 -17.91 -10.57 -1.98
N THR A 220 -17.66 -9.50 -1.23
CA THR A 220 -17.60 -8.15 -1.80
C THR A 220 -16.17 -7.64 -1.70
N LEU A 221 -15.65 -7.09 -2.77
CA LEU A 221 -14.25 -6.80 -2.97
C LEU A 221 -13.99 -5.31 -3.21
N GLN A 222 -12.79 -4.89 -2.89
CA GLN A 222 -12.19 -3.65 -3.34
C GLN A 222 -10.85 -3.92 -4.02
N ASP A 223 -10.52 -3.13 -5.05
CA ASP A 223 -9.29 -3.27 -5.81
C ASP A 223 -8.75 -1.95 -6.35
N GLN A 224 -7.44 -1.94 -6.61
CA GLN A 224 -6.81 -0.96 -7.48
C GLN A 224 -6.77 -1.56 -8.88
N ALA A 225 -7.41 -0.92 -9.83
CA ALA A 225 -7.46 -1.40 -11.22
C ALA A 225 -6.93 -0.33 -12.18
N ALA A 226 -6.33 -0.78 -13.28
CA ALA A 226 -6.01 0.11 -14.36
C ALA A 226 -7.29 0.53 -15.10
N GLY A 227 -7.52 1.81 -15.23
CA GLY A 227 -8.40 2.33 -16.28
C GLY A 227 -7.87 1.86 -17.65
N LYS A 228 -8.73 1.56 -18.60
CA LYS A 228 -8.31 1.20 -19.96
C LYS A 228 -8.01 2.46 -20.77
N GLY A 229 -6.78 2.93 -20.73
CA GLY A 229 -6.38 4.14 -21.46
C GLY A 229 -6.96 5.42 -20.85
N LYS A 230 -7.68 6.23 -21.65
CA LYS A 230 -8.40 7.42 -21.16
C LYS A 230 -9.72 7.09 -20.45
N GLU A 231 -10.12 5.82 -20.43
CA GLU A 231 -11.40 5.39 -19.90
C GLU A 231 -11.25 5.00 -18.42
N PHE A 232 -11.51 5.93 -17.55
CA PHE A 232 -11.78 5.65 -16.15
C PHE A 232 -13.23 5.15 -16.00
N ARG A 233 -13.49 4.34 -14.98
CA ARG A 233 -14.86 4.15 -14.54
C ARG A 233 -15.32 5.48 -13.95
N THR A 234 -16.42 6.01 -14.45
CA THR A 234 -16.98 7.28 -13.99
C THR A 234 -18.25 7.03 -13.19
N GLU A 235 -18.41 7.78 -12.10
CA GLU A 235 -19.66 7.85 -11.34
C GLU A 235 -19.99 9.31 -11.08
N GLU A 236 -21.28 9.64 -11.12
CA GLU A 236 -21.78 10.97 -10.80
C GLU A 236 -22.30 10.98 -9.37
N HIS A 237 -21.86 11.96 -8.60
CA HIS A 237 -22.33 12.21 -7.25
C HIS A 237 -22.54 13.73 -7.08
N ASP A 238 -23.74 14.14 -6.70
CA ASP A 238 -24.11 15.55 -6.48
C ASP A 238 -23.78 16.49 -7.66
N GLY A 239 -23.96 16.00 -8.90
CA GLY A 239 -23.66 16.73 -10.12
C GLY A 239 -22.17 16.79 -10.50
N LEU A 240 -21.30 16.12 -9.77
CA LEU A 240 -19.87 16.00 -10.07
C LEU A 240 -19.53 14.62 -10.61
N ILE A 241 -18.69 14.57 -11.64
CA ILE A 241 -18.22 13.33 -12.25
C ILE A 241 -16.84 12.97 -11.67
N TYR A 242 -16.74 11.79 -11.08
CA TYR A 242 -15.52 11.25 -10.53
C TYR A 242 -14.94 10.15 -11.40
N ASN A 243 -13.62 10.21 -11.63
CA ASN A 243 -12.87 9.22 -12.40
C ASN A 243 -12.14 8.26 -11.45
N TYR A 244 -12.57 7.01 -11.38
CA TYR A 244 -12.05 6.01 -10.45
C TYR A 244 -10.90 5.20 -11.04
N SER A 245 -9.83 5.04 -10.27
CA SER A 245 -8.71 4.16 -10.59
C SER A 245 -8.84 2.76 -9.98
N GLY A 246 -9.97 2.45 -9.33
CA GLY A 246 -10.23 1.17 -8.68
C GLY A 246 -11.72 0.86 -8.61
N LYS A 247 -12.04 -0.31 -8.06
CA LYS A 247 -13.41 -0.72 -7.75
C LYS A 247 -13.59 -0.75 -6.23
N ILE A 248 -14.75 -0.33 -5.80
CA ILE A 248 -15.20 -0.38 -4.42
C ILE A 248 -16.54 -1.08 -4.41
N ASN A 249 -16.74 -2.05 -3.50
CA ASN A 249 -17.97 -2.84 -3.41
C ASN A 249 -18.27 -3.71 -4.65
N PHE A 250 -17.24 -4.32 -5.26
CA PHE A 250 -17.42 -5.27 -6.35
C PHE A 250 -17.96 -6.60 -5.81
N HIS A 251 -19.18 -6.97 -6.23
CA HIS A 251 -19.82 -8.23 -5.86
C HIS A 251 -19.24 -9.38 -6.69
N ALA A 252 -18.71 -10.41 -6.03
CA ALA A 252 -18.03 -11.54 -6.66
C ALA A 252 -18.62 -12.88 -6.20
N PRO A 253 -19.51 -13.53 -6.98
CA PRO A 253 -19.98 -14.88 -6.71
C PRO A 253 -18.84 -15.91 -6.69
N PHE A 254 -19.00 -17.01 -5.95
CA PHE A 254 -17.98 -18.06 -5.87
C PHE A 254 -17.73 -18.72 -7.23
N ASN A 255 -18.75 -18.86 -8.07
CA ASN A 255 -18.60 -19.33 -9.45
C ASN A 255 -17.62 -18.43 -10.23
N TRP A 256 -17.76 -17.09 -10.11
CA TRP A 256 -16.86 -16.15 -10.78
C TRP A 256 -15.43 -16.26 -10.24
N LEU A 257 -15.25 -16.43 -8.92
CA LEU A 257 -13.92 -16.64 -8.32
C LEU A 257 -13.24 -17.89 -8.87
N TRP A 258 -14.00 -18.98 -8.97
CA TRP A 258 -13.55 -20.25 -9.55
C TRP A 258 -13.18 -20.13 -11.03
N GLU A 259 -14.05 -19.58 -11.84
CA GLU A 259 -13.83 -19.38 -13.29
C GLU A 259 -12.59 -18.53 -13.57
N LYS A 260 -12.35 -17.52 -12.78
CA LYS A 260 -11.18 -16.64 -12.88
C LYS A 260 -9.96 -17.17 -12.12
N ALA A 261 -10.05 -18.35 -11.55
CA ALA A 261 -8.99 -19.01 -10.79
C ALA A 261 -8.39 -18.13 -9.66
N TYR A 262 -9.23 -17.49 -8.89
CA TYR A 262 -8.77 -16.79 -7.69
C TYR A 262 -8.52 -17.79 -6.56
N ILE A 263 -7.39 -17.61 -5.86
CA ILE A 263 -7.09 -18.31 -4.61
C ILE A 263 -7.18 -17.33 -3.45
N PRO A 264 -7.75 -17.75 -2.30
CA PRO A 264 -7.88 -16.87 -1.14
C PRO A 264 -6.60 -16.88 -0.31
N ILE A 265 -6.16 -15.70 0.11
CA ILE A 265 -4.92 -15.47 0.85
C ILE A 265 -5.15 -14.50 2.01
N THR A 266 -4.28 -14.56 3.02
CA THR A 266 -4.33 -13.71 4.21
C THR A 266 -2.93 -13.52 4.81
N THR A 267 -2.85 -12.98 6.03
CA THR A 267 -1.61 -12.82 6.80
C THR A 267 -1.69 -13.50 8.16
N ALA A 268 -0.55 -13.73 8.79
CA ALA A 268 -0.49 -14.40 10.09
C ALA A 268 -1.19 -13.60 11.20
N GLU A 269 -1.10 -12.28 11.18
CA GLU A 269 -1.80 -11.43 12.14
C GLU A 269 -3.32 -11.48 11.96
N LEU A 270 -3.80 -11.47 10.72
CA LEU A 270 -5.25 -11.55 10.43
C LEU A 270 -5.84 -12.94 10.73
N GLN A 271 -5.00 -13.97 10.85
CA GLN A 271 -5.39 -15.30 11.37
C GLN A 271 -5.19 -15.44 12.88
N GLY A 272 -4.62 -14.44 13.56
CA GLY A 272 -4.33 -14.52 14.99
C GLY A 272 -3.15 -15.43 15.36
N LEU A 273 -2.32 -15.81 14.39
CA LEU A 273 -1.12 -16.63 14.60
C LEU A 273 0.06 -15.81 15.12
N ILE A 274 0.07 -14.52 14.87
CA ILE A 274 1.05 -13.56 15.36
C ILE A 274 0.28 -12.44 16.08
N PRO A 275 0.63 -12.09 17.32
CA PRO A 275 -0.03 -11.00 18.04
C PRO A 275 0.32 -9.66 17.40
N TYR A 276 -0.62 -8.72 17.50
CA TYR A 276 -0.37 -7.33 17.15
C TYR A 276 0.73 -6.75 18.05
N GLU A 277 1.52 -5.88 17.48
CA GLU A 277 2.54 -5.09 18.20
C GLU A 277 2.49 -3.65 17.70
N LYS A 278 2.54 -2.70 18.62
CA LYS A 278 2.62 -1.27 18.26
C LYS A 278 3.85 -0.99 17.42
N ALA A 279 3.73 -0.03 16.53
CA ALA A 279 4.85 0.43 15.74
C ALA A 279 5.95 1.04 16.63
N TRP A 280 7.19 0.79 16.25
CA TRP A 280 8.35 1.44 16.80
C TRP A 280 9.39 1.72 15.72
N VAL A 281 10.18 2.77 15.94
CA VAL A 281 11.34 3.09 15.11
C VAL A 281 12.51 3.41 16.02
N ASN A 282 13.63 2.78 15.75
CA ASN A 282 14.90 3.02 16.45
C ASN A 282 15.94 3.56 15.47
N PHE A 283 16.91 4.26 16.00
CA PHE A 283 18.12 4.66 15.30
C PHE A 283 19.33 4.01 15.98
N ALA A 284 20.07 3.20 15.23
CA ALA A 284 21.30 2.57 15.66
C ALA A 284 22.49 3.30 15.02
N GLY A 285 23.20 4.07 15.82
CA GLY A 285 24.41 4.80 15.42
C GLY A 285 25.25 5.12 16.64
N ALA A 286 26.55 5.18 16.46
CA ALA A 286 27.49 5.52 17.56
C ALA A 286 27.64 7.04 17.61
N GLY A 287 27.04 7.71 18.61
CA GLY A 287 27.19 9.14 18.88
C GLY A 287 26.22 10.05 18.10
N ILE A 288 26.43 11.36 18.22
CA ILE A 288 25.43 12.36 17.78
C ILE A 288 26.16 13.43 16.97
N THR A 289 26.59 13.09 15.75
CA THR A 289 27.16 14.02 14.76
C THR A 289 26.48 13.85 13.39
N VAL A 290 26.75 14.79 12.49
CA VAL A 290 26.24 14.71 11.11
C VAL A 290 26.73 13.44 10.42
N GLU A 291 27.99 13.06 10.60
CA GLU A 291 28.59 11.86 10.02
C GLU A 291 27.94 10.58 10.58
N GLN A 292 27.52 10.62 11.83
CA GLN A 292 26.87 9.48 12.49
C GLN A 292 25.41 9.35 12.13
N LEU A 293 24.72 10.45 11.86
CA LEU A 293 23.38 10.40 11.26
C LEU A 293 23.45 9.73 9.88
N ILE A 294 24.47 10.06 9.08
CA ILE A 294 24.73 9.45 7.78
C ILE A 294 25.06 7.95 7.91
N GLY A 295 25.92 7.58 8.85
CA GLY A 295 26.39 6.20 9.06
C GLY A 295 25.44 5.31 9.84
N GLY A 296 24.46 5.87 10.52
CA GLY A 296 23.51 5.15 11.36
C GLY A 296 22.45 4.38 10.56
N VAL A 297 21.73 3.52 11.24
CA VAL A 297 20.70 2.67 10.66
C VAL A 297 19.36 2.96 11.35
N PHE A 298 18.38 3.38 10.56
CA PHE A 298 16.97 3.39 11.00
C PHE A 298 16.42 1.97 10.94
N GLN A 299 15.73 1.56 11.99
CA GLN A 299 15.10 0.23 12.11
C GLN A 299 13.66 0.38 12.57
N SER A 300 12.75 -0.42 12.02
CA SER A 300 11.34 -0.43 12.38
C SER A 300 10.77 -1.85 12.31
N ASN A 301 9.76 -2.14 13.14
CA ASN A 301 9.00 -3.39 13.02
C ASN A 301 7.93 -3.33 11.90
N TYR A 302 7.56 -2.13 11.41
CA TYR A 302 6.69 -1.93 10.26
C TYR A 302 7.48 -1.39 9.06
N PRO A 303 6.99 -1.57 7.82
CA PRO A 303 7.62 -0.94 6.66
C PRO A 303 7.70 0.58 6.82
N MET A 304 8.88 1.15 6.59
CA MET A 304 9.06 2.59 6.50
C MET A 304 8.50 3.10 5.17
N CYS A 305 7.79 4.21 5.22
CA CYS A 305 7.19 4.85 4.06
C CYS A 305 7.98 6.07 3.59
N LEU A 306 8.52 6.82 4.55
CA LEU A 306 9.14 8.11 4.32
C LEU A 306 10.12 8.42 5.45
N ILE A 307 11.31 8.91 5.11
CA ILE A 307 12.22 9.55 6.06
C ILE A 307 12.45 10.99 5.62
N LYS A 308 12.37 11.91 6.58
CA LYS A 308 12.74 13.32 6.41
C LYS A 308 13.75 13.71 7.45
N THR A 309 14.78 14.45 7.08
CA THR A 309 15.73 15.06 8.02
C THR A 309 15.60 16.57 7.98
N PHE A 310 15.64 17.17 9.15
CA PHE A 310 15.44 18.60 9.33
C PHE A 310 16.55 19.25 10.14
N ALA A 311 16.80 20.52 9.86
CA ALA A 311 17.44 21.45 10.79
C ALA A 311 16.35 22.39 11.34
N THR A 312 16.23 22.47 12.66
CA THR A 312 15.33 23.39 13.35
C THR A 312 16.15 24.46 14.02
N ASP A 313 15.94 25.73 13.68
CA ASP A 313 16.66 26.88 14.30
C ASP A 313 16.13 27.20 15.72
N ALA A 314 16.75 28.17 16.37
CA ALA A 314 16.34 28.61 17.71
C ALA A 314 14.94 29.23 17.77
N GLN A 315 14.37 29.64 16.65
CA GLN A 315 13.03 30.18 16.49
C GLN A 315 11.99 29.09 16.20
N GLY A 316 12.42 27.82 16.02
CA GLY A 316 11.55 26.69 15.69
C GLY A 316 11.27 26.52 14.19
N ASN A 317 11.91 27.29 13.31
CA ASN A 317 11.74 27.13 11.87
C ASN A 317 12.46 25.87 11.40
N LYS A 318 11.74 24.99 10.69
CA LYS A 318 12.27 23.75 10.14
C LYS A 318 12.72 23.92 8.70
N THR A 319 13.98 23.61 8.43
CA THR A 319 14.55 23.49 7.07
C THR A 319 14.69 22.01 6.73
N LEU A 320 14.06 21.55 5.65
CA LEU A 320 14.22 20.20 5.14
C LEU A 320 15.62 20.02 4.54
N LEU A 321 16.38 19.07 5.04
CA LEU A 321 17.74 18.76 4.58
C LEU A 321 17.76 17.61 3.59
N HIS A 322 16.92 16.60 3.83
CA HIS A 322 16.87 15.38 3.01
C HIS A 322 15.52 14.72 3.16
N LYS A 323 15.06 14.03 2.11
CA LYS A 323 13.90 13.14 2.15
C LYS A 323 14.15 11.88 1.34
N ARG A 324 13.68 10.75 1.85
CA ARG A 324 13.71 9.45 1.17
C ARG A 324 12.34 8.83 1.15
N TYR A 325 11.91 8.43 -0.04
CA TYR A 325 10.66 7.69 -0.27
C TYR A 325 10.93 6.19 -0.35
N PHE A 326 10.06 5.39 0.26
CA PHE A 326 10.09 3.93 0.18
C PHE A 326 8.85 3.47 -0.60
N ASN A 327 8.89 3.64 -1.91
CA ASN A 327 7.78 3.31 -2.79
C ASN A 327 7.75 1.84 -3.15
N ARG A 328 8.91 1.24 -3.37
CA ARG A 328 9.05 -0.14 -3.81
C ARG A 328 9.67 -0.98 -2.72
N GLY A 329 8.84 -1.76 -2.04
CA GLY A 329 9.34 -2.73 -1.07
C GLY A 329 9.92 -4.00 -1.70
N ASP A 330 9.80 -4.19 -3.01
CA ASP A 330 10.41 -5.28 -3.76
C ASP A 330 11.93 -5.13 -3.88
N VAL A 331 12.43 -3.91 -3.79
CA VAL A 331 13.88 -3.63 -3.79
C VAL A 331 14.45 -3.88 -2.41
N GLY A 332 14.40 -5.14 -1.99
CA GLY A 332 14.98 -5.60 -0.75
C GLY A 332 13.94 -5.91 0.32
N THR A 333 13.39 -7.09 0.20
CA THR A 333 12.69 -7.77 1.28
C THR A 333 13.40 -7.59 2.61
N GLY A 334 12.73 -7.02 3.60
CA GLY A 334 13.32 -6.65 4.88
C GLY A 334 14.05 -5.30 4.90
N ARG A 335 14.40 -4.69 3.79
CA ARG A 335 15.12 -3.40 3.75
C ARG A 335 14.23 -2.20 4.03
N ALA A 336 12.94 -2.28 3.77
CA ALA A 336 11.99 -1.24 4.18
C ALA A 336 11.89 -1.08 5.71
N ARG A 337 12.53 -1.97 6.49
CA ARG A 337 12.60 -1.94 7.95
C ARG A 337 13.97 -1.60 8.49
N ALA A 338 14.96 -1.53 7.64
CA ALA A 338 16.31 -1.07 7.99
C ALA A 338 16.82 -0.20 6.84
N TYR A 339 17.16 1.05 7.13
CA TYR A 339 17.67 2.01 6.16
C TYR A 339 18.87 2.74 6.70
N ARG A 340 19.86 2.90 5.85
CA ARG A 340 21.03 3.72 6.10
C ARG A 340 21.10 4.81 5.03
N ILE A 341 21.44 6.03 5.40
CA ILE A 341 21.77 7.08 4.42
C ILE A 341 23.05 6.63 3.72
N ILE A 342 22.91 6.22 2.46
CA ILE A 342 24.01 5.72 1.62
C ILE A 342 24.48 6.78 0.62
N SER A 343 25.54 6.48 -0.12
CA SER A 343 26.33 7.43 -0.92
C SER A 343 25.58 8.54 -1.63
N ASP A 344 24.57 8.21 -2.42
CA ASP A 344 23.85 9.21 -3.25
C ASP A 344 23.05 10.20 -2.41
N ASP A 345 22.42 9.71 -1.35
CA ASP A 345 21.67 10.52 -0.39
C ASP A 345 22.61 11.30 0.55
N GLN A 346 23.81 10.75 0.82
CA GLN A 346 24.81 11.38 1.67
C GLN A 346 25.30 12.72 1.11
N GLU A 347 25.68 12.77 -0.16
CA GLU A 347 26.14 13.99 -0.80
C GLU A 347 25.06 15.08 -0.79
N ALA A 348 23.82 14.73 -1.12
CA ALA A 348 22.70 15.66 -1.09
C ALA A 348 22.44 16.20 0.33
N PHE A 349 22.50 15.32 1.34
CA PHE A 349 22.33 15.70 2.74
C PHE A 349 23.47 16.64 3.21
N GLN A 350 24.73 16.30 2.95
CA GLN A 350 25.89 17.15 3.30
C GLN A 350 25.82 18.51 2.61
N ALA A 351 25.44 18.54 1.33
CA ALA A 351 25.27 19.79 0.58
C ALA A 351 24.16 20.67 1.18
N ALA A 352 23.07 20.08 1.65
CA ALA A 352 22.00 20.80 2.32
C ALA A 352 22.45 21.36 3.68
N VAL A 353 23.16 20.58 4.50
CA VAL A 353 23.75 21.04 5.77
C VAL A 353 24.74 22.17 5.52
N ALA A 354 25.57 22.08 4.46
CA ALA A 354 26.52 23.12 4.11
C ALA A 354 25.87 24.46 3.69
N LYS A 355 24.64 24.45 3.26
CA LYS A 355 23.87 25.66 2.89
C LYS A 355 23.16 26.35 4.05
N LEU A 356 23.09 25.71 5.23
CA LEU A 356 22.50 26.36 6.40
C LEU A 356 23.27 27.64 6.75
N PRO A 357 22.63 28.74 7.17
CA PRO A 357 23.27 29.89 7.78
C PRO A 357 24.11 29.49 9.01
N SER A 358 25.08 30.33 9.41
CA SER A 358 25.77 30.12 10.68
C SER A 358 24.80 30.31 11.85
N GLY A 359 24.81 29.38 12.80
CA GLY A 359 23.88 29.40 13.93
C GLY A 359 23.75 28.06 14.64
N GLU A 360 22.91 28.04 15.67
CA GLU A 360 22.59 26.86 16.45
C GLU A 360 21.31 26.20 15.89
N TYR A 361 21.36 24.89 15.72
CA TYR A 361 20.28 24.07 15.19
C TYR A 361 20.05 22.83 16.02
N THR A 362 18.82 22.31 15.94
CA THR A 362 18.53 20.91 16.28
C THR A 362 18.36 20.14 14.98
N LEU A 363 19.26 19.18 14.72
CA LEU A 363 19.11 18.23 13.62
C LEU A 363 18.26 17.06 14.10
N SER A 364 17.29 16.64 13.28
CA SER A 364 16.40 15.53 13.59
C SER A 364 16.01 14.74 12.35
N ALA A 365 15.61 13.48 12.55
CA ALA A 365 15.02 12.67 11.49
C ALA A 365 13.62 12.21 11.90
N GLU A 366 12.65 12.44 11.03
CA GLU A 366 11.28 11.95 11.14
C GLU A 366 11.08 10.76 10.22
N VAL A 367 10.60 9.65 10.78
CA VAL A 367 10.33 8.41 10.05
C VAL A 367 8.83 8.12 10.11
N THR A 368 8.21 8.07 8.93
CA THR A 368 6.84 7.59 8.79
C THR A 368 6.84 6.11 8.48
N VAL A 369 6.04 5.35 9.20
CA VAL A 369 5.81 3.92 8.95
C VAL A 369 4.43 3.64 8.38
N ALA A 370 4.17 2.42 7.94
CA ALA A 370 2.94 2.02 7.25
C ALA A 370 1.67 2.19 8.10
N THR A 371 1.79 2.24 9.44
CA THR A 371 0.66 2.59 10.33
C THR A 371 0.26 4.07 10.25
N GLY A 372 1.07 4.91 9.62
CA GLY A 372 0.90 6.36 9.53
C GLY A 372 1.54 7.15 10.68
N GLU A 373 2.03 6.47 11.70
CA GLU A 373 2.73 7.11 12.81
C GLU A 373 4.05 7.71 12.35
N ILE A 374 4.43 8.85 12.97
CA ILE A 374 5.71 9.52 12.75
C ILE A 374 6.52 9.42 14.01
N PHE A 375 7.75 8.93 13.87
CA PHE A 375 8.70 8.79 14.94
C PHE A 375 9.90 9.73 14.71
N THR A 376 10.48 10.25 15.80
CA THR A 376 11.72 11.03 15.75
C THR A 376 12.80 10.27 16.54
N PRO A 377 13.37 9.19 15.94
CA PRO A 377 14.26 8.29 16.66
C PRO A 377 15.63 8.90 16.92
N VAL A 378 15.98 10.01 16.29
CA VAL A 378 17.24 10.73 16.49
C VAL A 378 17.01 12.24 16.42
N SER A 379 17.61 12.94 17.40
CA SER A 379 17.63 14.41 17.46
C SER A 379 18.86 14.85 18.27
N PHE A 380 19.59 15.87 17.78
CA PHE A 380 20.79 16.39 18.44
C PHE A 380 21.09 17.84 18.08
N SER A 381 21.84 18.53 18.94
CA SER A 381 22.30 19.91 18.72
C SER A 381 23.43 19.95 17.69
N TYR A 382 23.41 20.95 16.85
CA TYR A 382 24.41 21.19 15.80
C TYR A 382 24.69 22.68 15.69
N SER A 383 25.97 23.06 15.80
CA SER A 383 26.45 24.41 15.60
C SER A 383 27.17 24.52 14.26
N LYS A 384 26.79 25.49 13.45
CA LYS A 384 27.40 25.76 12.15
C LYS A 384 28.16 27.08 12.19
#